data_75f04783b680b6ac0984b00cebf0ce66
#
_entry.id   75f04783b680b6ac0984b00cebf0ce66
#
_cell.length_a   1.000
_cell.length_b   1.000
_cell.length_c   1.000
_cell.angle_alpha   90.00
_cell.angle_beta   90.00
_cell.angle_gamma   90.00
#
_symmetry.space_group_name_H-M   'P 1'
#
loop_
_entity.id
_entity.type
_entity.pdbx_description
1 polymer ?
#
loop_
_entity_poly.entity_id
_entity_poly.type
_entity_poly.pdbx_seq_one_letter_code
_entity_poly.pdbx_strand_id
1 'polypeptide(L)'
;MDWDSKILTNSVNTINDWLDKGFISRNATGMKAEDTTQAFIKGEYPIYQTGTWNQGRFVKQITSFDWDAAVMPESNFAIGCAGNLLVIPEKSHHKDLSAKFIDYVLSEDVQNFLGNAGGIPVAADTDKITDEKSKAMIEEYSSYADDGKLSYYPDYAASNLTDAVPAAFQELVNGTKKPADVLKNIHEKYDTGVEDMGVKND
;
A
#
# COMPACT_ATOMS: atom_id res chain seq x y z
N MET A 1 7.50 20.68 -6.90
CA MET A 1 7.60 19.35 -7.55
C MET A 1 7.79 19.56 -9.04
N ASP A 2 8.70 18.82 -9.69
CA ASP A 2 8.91 18.91 -11.14
C ASP A 2 7.91 18.00 -11.87
N TRP A 3 6.80 18.57 -12.30
CA TRP A 3 5.73 17.88 -13.00
C TRP A 3 6.08 17.47 -14.43
N ASP A 4 7.10 18.11 -15.01
CA ASP A 4 7.60 17.80 -16.36
C ASP A 4 8.72 16.74 -16.32
N SER A 5 8.98 16.18 -15.15
CA SER A 5 10.03 15.18 -14.99
C SER A 5 9.79 13.96 -15.86
N LYS A 6 10.87 13.44 -16.45
CA LYS A 6 10.82 12.19 -17.23
C LYS A 6 10.32 11.00 -16.40
N ILE A 7 10.53 11.04 -15.08
CA ILE A 7 10.10 9.97 -14.17
C ILE A 7 8.57 9.89 -14.16
N LEU A 8 7.88 11.00 -13.92
CA LEU A 8 6.41 11.04 -13.91
C LEU A 8 5.82 10.67 -15.25
N THR A 9 6.36 11.29 -16.33
CA THR A 9 5.92 11.00 -17.70
C THR A 9 6.11 9.53 -18.06
N ASN A 10 7.27 8.95 -17.77
CA ASN A 10 7.54 7.55 -18.05
C ASN A 10 6.63 6.62 -17.24
N SER A 11 6.38 6.93 -15.96
CA SER A 11 5.51 6.10 -15.11
C SER A 11 4.10 6.00 -15.67
N VAL A 12 3.49 7.12 -16.06
CA VAL A 12 2.14 7.13 -16.63
C VAL A 12 2.11 6.47 -18.02
N ASN A 13 3.14 6.69 -18.84
CA ASN A 13 3.27 6.04 -20.14
C ASN A 13 3.43 4.52 -20.01
N THR A 14 4.18 4.04 -19.00
CA THR A 14 4.32 2.61 -18.72
C THR A 14 2.97 1.97 -18.38
N ILE A 15 2.17 2.61 -17.53
CA ILE A 15 0.83 2.12 -17.20
C ILE A 15 -0.05 2.07 -18.45
N ASN A 16 0.02 3.11 -19.29
CA ASN A 16 -0.74 3.13 -20.54
C ASN A 16 -0.30 2.01 -21.51
N ASP A 17 1.01 1.77 -21.63
CA ASP A 17 1.54 0.66 -22.42
C ASP A 17 1.05 -0.70 -21.91
N TRP A 18 1.00 -0.90 -20.60
CA TRP A 18 0.46 -2.12 -20.01
C TRP A 18 -1.05 -2.30 -20.26
N LEU A 19 -1.80 -1.19 -20.28
CA LEU A 19 -3.21 -1.21 -20.68
C LEU A 19 -3.38 -1.60 -22.15
N ASP A 20 -2.55 -1.03 -23.03
CA ASP A 20 -2.60 -1.29 -24.48
C ASP A 20 -2.15 -2.71 -24.83
N LYS A 21 -1.22 -3.28 -24.06
CA LYS A 21 -0.78 -4.67 -24.16
C LYS A 21 -1.73 -5.68 -23.49
N GLY A 22 -2.73 -5.20 -22.77
CA GLY A 22 -3.68 -6.05 -22.05
C GLY A 22 -3.14 -6.67 -20.76
N PHE A 23 -2.00 -6.20 -20.24
CA PHE A 23 -1.48 -6.63 -18.94
C PHE A 23 -2.32 -6.09 -17.78
N ILE A 24 -2.94 -4.93 -17.96
CA ILE A 24 -3.94 -4.36 -17.06
C ILE A 24 -5.27 -4.35 -17.81
N SER A 25 -6.31 -4.90 -17.20
CA SER A 25 -7.66 -4.87 -17.76
C SER A 25 -8.24 -3.47 -17.72
N ARG A 26 -8.82 -2.99 -18.83
CA ARG A 26 -9.58 -1.73 -18.84
C ARG A 26 -10.88 -1.80 -18.03
N ASN A 27 -11.33 -3.01 -17.67
CA ASN A 27 -12.45 -3.21 -16.76
C ASN A 27 -12.08 -3.09 -15.28
N ALA A 28 -10.80 -2.85 -14.95
CA ALA A 28 -10.32 -2.78 -13.58
C ALA A 28 -11.04 -1.71 -12.74
N THR A 29 -11.49 -0.61 -13.37
CA THR A 29 -12.24 0.46 -12.67
C THR A 29 -13.63 0.02 -12.18
N GLY A 30 -14.18 -1.07 -12.71
CA GLY A 30 -15.44 -1.67 -12.26
C GLY A 30 -15.29 -2.71 -11.16
N MET A 31 -14.06 -3.09 -10.82
CA MET A 31 -13.78 -4.10 -9.80
C MET A 31 -13.59 -3.46 -8.43
N LYS A 32 -14.13 -4.08 -7.40
CA LYS A 32 -13.84 -3.73 -6.02
C LYS A 32 -12.54 -4.43 -5.59
N ALA A 33 -11.85 -3.86 -4.59
CA ALA A 33 -10.63 -4.47 -4.03
C ALA A 33 -10.83 -5.93 -3.59
N GLU A 34 -12.02 -6.25 -3.05
CA GLU A 34 -12.38 -7.61 -2.67
C GLU A 34 -12.45 -8.55 -3.89
N ASP A 35 -13.05 -8.12 -4.99
CA ASP A 35 -13.19 -8.93 -6.20
C ASP A 35 -11.80 -9.25 -6.79
N THR A 36 -10.89 -8.27 -6.79
CA THR A 36 -9.51 -8.45 -7.24
C THR A 36 -8.74 -9.42 -6.34
N THR A 37 -8.91 -9.30 -5.02
CA THR A 37 -8.29 -10.22 -4.06
C THR A 37 -8.79 -11.65 -4.27
N GLN A 38 -10.10 -11.83 -4.48
CA GLN A 38 -10.68 -13.15 -4.74
C GLN A 38 -10.21 -13.74 -6.08
N ALA A 39 -10.07 -12.93 -7.10
CA ALA A 39 -9.55 -13.37 -8.40
C ALA A 39 -8.10 -13.86 -8.29
N PHE A 40 -7.24 -13.18 -7.52
CA PHE A 40 -5.89 -13.66 -7.24
C PHE A 40 -5.90 -14.99 -6.46
N ILE A 41 -6.72 -15.10 -5.41
CA ILE A 41 -6.85 -16.35 -4.62
C ILE A 41 -7.27 -17.53 -5.49
N LYS A 42 -8.07 -17.31 -6.53
CA LYS A 42 -8.48 -18.33 -7.50
C LYS A 42 -7.43 -18.62 -8.58
N GLY A 43 -6.33 -17.88 -8.63
CA GLY A 43 -5.29 -18.02 -9.65
C GLY A 43 -5.64 -17.41 -11.00
N GLU A 44 -6.58 -16.47 -11.04
CA GLU A 44 -6.96 -15.77 -12.29
C GLU A 44 -5.91 -14.72 -12.71
N TYR A 45 -5.08 -14.26 -11.77
CA TYR A 45 -3.98 -13.33 -12.01
C TYR A 45 -2.65 -13.91 -11.55
N PRO A 46 -1.61 -13.84 -12.37
CA PRO A 46 -0.27 -14.32 -11.98
C PRO A 46 0.47 -13.36 -11.04
N ILE A 47 0.10 -12.08 -11.02
CA ILE A 47 0.70 -11.04 -10.18
C ILE A 47 -0.42 -10.18 -9.60
N TYR A 48 -0.32 -9.92 -8.31
CA TYR A 48 -1.24 -9.04 -7.61
C TYR A 48 -0.46 -8.09 -6.69
N GLN A 49 -0.52 -6.79 -6.98
CA GLN A 49 0.07 -5.78 -6.11
C GLN A 49 -0.88 -5.49 -4.96
N THR A 50 -0.42 -5.73 -3.75
CA THR A 50 -1.19 -5.50 -2.53
C THR A 50 -0.26 -5.20 -1.37
N GLY A 51 -0.77 -5.18 -0.15
CA GLY A 51 0.02 -5.05 1.06
C GLY A 51 -0.07 -6.29 1.94
N THR A 52 0.75 -6.29 2.95
CA THR A 52 0.89 -7.40 3.92
C THR A 52 -0.40 -7.71 4.68
N TRP A 53 -1.38 -6.83 4.69
CA TRP A 53 -2.72 -7.08 5.27
C TRP A 53 -3.48 -8.25 4.63
N ASN A 54 -3.10 -8.67 3.42
CA ASN A 54 -3.68 -9.83 2.75
C ASN A 54 -2.90 -11.13 3.00
N GLN A 55 -1.70 -11.08 3.57
CA GLN A 55 -0.81 -12.22 3.77
C GLN A 55 -1.51 -13.40 4.47
N GLY A 56 -2.09 -13.16 5.65
CA GLY A 56 -2.76 -14.21 6.41
C GLY A 56 -3.98 -14.80 5.71
N ARG A 57 -4.58 -14.05 4.81
CA ARG A 57 -5.67 -14.53 3.97
C ARG A 57 -5.15 -15.44 2.87
N PHE A 58 -4.06 -15.08 2.22
CA PHE A 58 -3.43 -15.89 1.18
C PHE A 58 -2.91 -17.21 1.74
N VAL A 59 -2.22 -17.18 2.87
CA VAL A 59 -1.76 -18.39 3.58
C VAL A 59 -2.92 -19.37 3.84
N LYS A 60 -4.10 -18.87 4.20
CA LYS A 60 -5.27 -19.70 4.53
C LYS A 60 -6.08 -20.16 3.33
N GLN A 61 -6.15 -19.37 2.28
CA GLN A 61 -7.14 -19.58 1.21
C GLN A 61 -6.52 -20.06 -0.11
N ILE A 62 -5.24 -19.76 -0.38
CA ILE A 62 -4.57 -20.27 -1.58
C ILE A 62 -4.06 -21.68 -1.29
N THR A 63 -4.79 -22.68 -1.80
CA THR A 63 -4.45 -24.09 -1.63
C THR A 63 -4.23 -24.85 -2.94
N SER A 64 -4.52 -24.20 -4.08
CA SER A 64 -4.51 -24.82 -5.41
C SER A 64 -3.22 -24.55 -6.21
N PHE A 65 -2.40 -23.59 -5.78
CA PHE A 65 -1.13 -23.24 -6.41
C PHE A 65 -0.14 -22.71 -5.37
N ASP A 66 1.14 -22.74 -5.71
CA ASP A 66 2.16 -22.09 -4.89
C ASP A 66 2.27 -20.61 -5.24
N TRP A 67 2.55 -19.78 -4.23
CA TRP A 67 2.68 -18.33 -4.36
C TRP A 67 3.78 -17.81 -3.43
N ASP A 68 4.32 -16.68 -3.76
CA ASP A 68 5.29 -15.98 -2.93
C ASP A 68 4.98 -14.47 -2.94
N ALA A 69 5.61 -13.74 -2.03
CA ALA A 69 5.48 -12.30 -1.95
C ALA A 69 6.87 -11.67 -1.83
N ALA A 70 7.05 -10.54 -2.47
CA ALA A 70 8.29 -9.80 -2.44
C ALA A 70 8.03 -8.30 -2.56
N VAL A 71 8.98 -7.50 -2.08
CA VAL A 71 9.03 -6.08 -2.40
C VAL A 71 9.27 -5.93 -3.91
N MET A 72 8.72 -4.86 -4.51
CA MET A 72 8.88 -4.60 -5.94
C MET A 72 10.35 -4.71 -6.36
N PRO A 73 10.66 -5.47 -7.41
CA PRO A 73 12.02 -5.60 -7.93
C PRO A 73 12.64 -4.22 -8.22
N GLU A 74 13.94 -4.10 -8.00
CA GLU A 74 14.71 -2.86 -8.19
C GLU A 74 14.30 -1.71 -7.26
N SER A 75 13.40 -1.94 -6.29
CA SER A 75 13.06 -0.95 -5.28
C SER A 75 14.17 -0.85 -4.24
N ASN A 76 14.63 0.38 -3.99
CA ASN A 76 15.63 0.66 -2.95
C ASN A 76 15.01 0.79 -1.56
N PHE A 77 13.69 0.70 -1.44
CA PHE A 77 12.96 0.84 -0.19
C PHE A 77 11.65 0.05 -0.24
N ALA A 78 11.16 -0.35 0.93
CA ALA A 78 9.83 -0.90 1.12
C ALA A 78 8.90 0.14 1.74
N ILE A 79 7.62 0.14 1.33
CA ILE A 79 6.59 0.95 1.99
C ILE A 79 6.09 0.14 3.18
N GLY A 80 6.34 0.60 4.39
CA GLY A 80 6.04 -0.22 5.55
C GLY A 80 6.03 0.49 6.90
N CYS A 81 5.94 1.80 6.95
CA CYS A 81 5.92 2.51 8.22
C CYS A 81 4.52 2.95 8.61
N ALA A 82 4.16 2.73 9.88
CA ALA A 82 3.02 3.33 10.58
C ALA A 82 1.68 3.27 9.82
N GLY A 83 1.34 2.11 9.23
CA GLY A 83 0.09 1.93 8.51
C GLY A 83 -1.15 2.19 9.36
N ASN A 84 -1.09 1.86 10.65
CA ASN A 84 -2.16 2.11 11.61
C ASN A 84 -1.60 2.66 12.91
N LEU A 85 -2.18 3.76 13.39
CA LEU A 85 -1.83 4.36 14.66
C LEU A 85 -2.89 4.02 15.71
N LEU A 86 -2.44 3.60 16.89
CA LEU A 86 -3.30 3.51 18.07
C LEU A 86 -3.25 4.85 18.81
N VAL A 87 -4.36 5.53 18.90
CA VAL A 87 -4.46 6.85 19.51
C VAL A 87 -5.47 6.86 20.66
N ILE A 88 -5.18 7.64 21.70
CA ILE A 88 -6.08 7.87 22.81
C ILE A 88 -6.56 9.32 22.72
N PRO A 89 -7.84 9.59 22.40
CA PRO A 89 -8.36 10.95 22.36
C PRO A 89 -8.20 11.66 23.70
N GLU A 90 -7.84 12.94 23.67
CA GLU A 90 -7.67 13.75 24.88
C GLU A 90 -8.90 13.73 25.78
N LYS A 91 -10.10 13.71 25.19
CA LYS A 91 -11.40 13.71 25.92
C LYS A 91 -11.86 12.31 26.33
N SER A 92 -11.06 11.25 26.14
CA SER A 92 -11.42 9.91 26.60
C SER A 92 -11.53 9.87 28.13
N HIS A 93 -12.59 9.25 28.62
CA HIS A 93 -12.81 9.00 30.03
C HIS A 93 -12.14 7.72 30.56
N HIS A 94 -11.49 6.94 29.65
CA HIS A 94 -10.87 5.65 29.94
C HIS A 94 -9.42 5.58 29.48
N LYS A 95 -8.65 6.67 29.66
CA LYS A 95 -7.25 6.78 29.15
C LYS A 95 -6.35 5.66 29.68
N ASP A 96 -6.43 5.36 30.99
CA ASP A 96 -5.61 4.33 31.61
C ASP A 96 -5.94 2.92 31.06
N LEU A 97 -7.22 2.63 30.84
CA LEU A 97 -7.64 1.37 30.25
C LEU A 97 -7.21 1.27 28.77
N SER A 98 -7.31 2.38 28.05
CA SER A 98 -6.85 2.46 26.67
C SER A 98 -5.34 2.25 26.56
N ALA A 99 -4.55 2.85 27.45
CA ALA A 99 -3.11 2.63 27.51
C ALA A 99 -2.77 1.16 27.78
N LYS A 100 -3.41 0.55 28.77
CA LYS A 100 -3.24 -0.89 29.05
C LYS A 100 -3.62 -1.79 27.87
N PHE A 101 -4.64 -1.42 27.10
CA PHE A 101 -5.02 -2.15 25.90
C PHE A 101 -3.93 -2.03 24.82
N ILE A 102 -3.36 -0.83 24.65
CA ILE A 102 -2.24 -0.63 23.71
C ILE A 102 -1.04 -1.46 24.12
N ASP A 103 -0.66 -1.42 25.40
CA ASP A 103 0.45 -2.23 25.94
C ASP A 103 0.20 -3.73 25.72
N TYR A 104 -1.01 -4.19 25.92
CA TYR A 104 -1.41 -5.58 25.68
C TYR A 104 -1.27 -5.96 24.19
N VAL A 105 -1.80 -5.12 23.29
CA VAL A 105 -1.72 -5.38 21.84
C VAL A 105 -0.28 -5.38 21.36
N LEU A 106 0.59 -4.55 21.93
CA LEU A 106 2.01 -4.45 21.58
C LEU A 106 2.88 -5.46 22.35
N SER A 107 2.30 -6.30 23.21
CA SER A 107 3.06 -7.33 23.91
C SER A 107 3.59 -8.39 22.93
N GLU A 108 4.74 -8.99 23.26
CA GLU A 108 5.38 -10.02 22.45
C GLU A 108 4.43 -11.16 22.06
N ASP A 109 3.63 -11.66 23.01
CA ASP A 109 2.70 -12.75 22.78
C ASP A 109 1.66 -12.40 21.71
N VAL A 110 1.07 -11.20 21.77
CA VAL A 110 0.08 -10.74 20.78
C VAL A 110 0.75 -10.47 19.45
N GLN A 111 1.96 -9.92 19.44
CA GLN A 111 2.70 -9.65 18.21
C GLN A 111 3.14 -10.94 17.52
N ASN A 112 3.56 -11.98 18.27
CA ASN A 112 3.82 -13.30 17.73
C ASN A 112 2.54 -13.96 17.17
N PHE A 113 1.41 -13.80 17.86
CA PHE A 113 0.11 -14.25 17.34
C PHE A 113 -0.24 -13.56 16.01
N LEU A 114 -0.04 -12.25 15.90
CA LEU A 114 -0.26 -11.50 14.65
C LEU A 114 0.65 -11.99 13.52
N GLY A 115 1.93 -12.23 13.80
CA GLY A 115 2.88 -12.79 12.84
C GLY A 115 2.44 -14.14 12.31
N ASN A 116 2.03 -15.04 13.19
CA ASN A 116 1.51 -16.36 12.81
C ASN A 116 0.14 -16.29 12.10
N ALA A 117 -0.60 -15.20 12.25
CA ALA A 117 -1.82 -14.94 11.51
C ALA A 117 -1.57 -14.29 10.12
N GLY A 118 -0.30 -14.03 9.77
CA GLY A 118 0.12 -13.46 8.51
C GLY A 118 0.17 -11.93 8.49
N GLY A 119 0.19 -11.28 9.66
CA GLY A 119 0.48 -9.85 9.76
C GLY A 119 1.98 -9.59 9.81
N ILE A 120 2.38 -8.33 9.61
CA ILE A 120 3.73 -7.87 9.93
C ILE A 120 3.69 -7.22 11.31
N PRO A 121 4.21 -7.88 12.33
CA PRO A 121 4.23 -7.35 13.69
C PRO A 121 5.30 -6.26 13.83
N VAL A 122 5.12 -5.35 14.78
CA VAL A 122 6.11 -4.31 15.12
C VAL A 122 7.21 -4.81 16.05
N ALA A 123 6.97 -5.91 16.76
CA ALA A 123 7.92 -6.52 17.68
C ALA A 123 7.56 -8.01 17.83
N ALA A 124 8.10 -8.87 16.98
CA ALA A 124 7.94 -10.31 17.09
C ALA A 124 9.29 -10.99 17.30
N ASP A 125 9.25 -12.11 18.00
CA ASP A 125 10.33 -13.08 17.99
C ASP A 125 10.12 -14.01 16.77
N THR A 126 10.96 -13.85 15.75
CA THR A 126 10.84 -14.59 14.49
C THR A 126 10.99 -16.10 14.68
N ASP A 127 11.64 -16.54 15.77
CA ASP A 127 11.75 -17.98 16.09
C ASP A 127 10.41 -18.58 16.54
N LYS A 128 9.45 -17.75 16.94
CA LYS A 128 8.08 -18.14 17.30
C LYS A 128 7.10 -18.07 16.14
N ILE A 129 7.53 -17.61 14.98
CA ILE A 129 6.71 -17.60 13.77
C ILE A 129 6.85 -18.93 13.05
N THR A 130 5.76 -19.67 12.97
CA THR A 130 5.74 -21.05 12.46
C THR A 130 5.32 -21.18 10.99
N ASP A 131 4.65 -20.16 10.45
CA ASP A 131 4.32 -20.12 9.01
C ASP A 131 5.51 -19.57 8.24
N GLU A 132 6.08 -20.39 7.35
CA GLU A 132 7.30 -20.08 6.62
C GLU A 132 7.16 -18.84 5.72
N LYS A 133 6.00 -18.65 5.07
CA LYS A 133 5.76 -17.49 4.21
C LYS A 133 5.63 -16.20 5.03
N SER A 134 4.96 -16.28 6.18
CA SER A 134 4.87 -15.16 7.12
C SER A 134 6.23 -14.82 7.72
N LYS A 135 7.02 -15.83 8.07
CA LYS A 135 8.38 -15.66 8.59
C LYS A 135 9.27 -14.96 7.57
N ALA A 136 9.33 -15.45 6.34
CA ALA A 136 10.12 -14.87 5.26
C ALA A 136 9.76 -13.39 4.99
N MET A 137 8.47 -13.05 4.99
CA MET A 137 8.00 -11.69 4.82
C MET A 137 8.42 -10.77 5.99
N ILE A 138 8.31 -11.26 7.23
CA ILE A 138 8.75 -10.50 8.41
C ILE A 138 10.27 -10.26 8.35
N GLU A 139 11.06 -11.27 7.99
CA GLU A 139 12.52 -11.17 7.86
C GLU A 139 12.91 -10.19 6.75
N GLU A 140 12.23 -10.21 5.60
CA GLU A 140 12.45 -9.27 4.51
C GLU A 140 12.19 -7.82 4.97
N TYR A 141 11.04 -7.55 5.58
CA TYR A 141 10.72 -6.21 6.08
C TYR A 141 11.65 -5.75 7.20
N SER A 142 12.07 -6.64 8.08
CA SER A 142 13.06 -6.36 9.13
C SER A 142 14.39 -5.92 8.52
N SER A 143 14.85 -6.59 7.46
CA SER A 143 16.07 -6.20 6.74
C SER A 143 15.96 -4.79 6.15
N TYR A 144 14.82 -4.43 5.56
CA TYR A 144 14.60 -3.05 5.10
C TYR A 144 14.57 -2.04 6.24
N ALA A 145 14.02 -2.42 7.40
CA ALA A 145 14.00 -1.57 8.59
C ALA A 145 15.40 -1.33 9.14
N ASP A 146 16.20 -2.38 9.29
CA ASP A 146 17.58 -2.33 9.81
C ASP A 146 18.48 -1.49 8.90
N ASP A 147 18.27 -1.55 7.60
CA ASP A 147 18.98 -0.75 6.59
C ASP A 147 18.48 0.71 6.51
N GLY A 148 17.46 1.09 7.28
CA GLY A 148 16.83 2.41 7.19
C GLY A 148 16.10 2.66 5.86
N LYS A 149 15.67 1.61 5.20
CA LYS A 149 15.03 1.64 3.88
C LYS A 149 13.50 1.47 3.93
N LEU A 150 12.89 1.61 5.10
CA LEU A 150 11.44 1.71 5.17
C LEU A 150 10.99 3.13 4.83
N SER A 151 10.04 3.25 3.93
CA SER A 151 9.42 4.50 3.54
C SER A 151 7.99 4.57 4.05
N TYR A 152 7.52 5.77 4.31
CA TYR A 152 6.13 6.00 4.67
C TYR A 152 5.20 5.79 3.47
N TYR A 153 3.95 5.41 3.77
CA TYR A 153 2.92 5.48 2.76
C TYR A 153 2.80 6.93 2.27
N PRO A 154 2.72 7.18 0.96
CA PRO A 154 2.72 8.55 0.46
C PRO A 154 1.47 9.30 0.95
N ASP A 155 1.70 10.24 1.86
CA ASP A 155 0.72 11.26 2.18
C ASP A 155 0.90 12.40 1.17
N TYR A 156 -0.19 12.74 0.50
CA TYR A 156 -0.15 13.82 -0.47
C TYR A 156 -0.03 15.18 0.23
N ALA A 157 0.81 16.05 -0.33
CA ALA A 157 1.01 17.41 0.20
C ALA A 157 -0.28 18.26 0.17
N ALA A 158 -1.24 17.90 -0.69
CA ALA A 158 -2.56 18.51 -0.74
C ALA A 158 -3.63 17.42 -0.55
N SER A 159 -4.57 17.65 0.37
CA SER A 159 -5.58 16.67 0.78
C SER A 159 -6.51 16.23 -0.37
N ASN A 160 -6.77 17.11 -1.33
CA ASN A 160 -7.60 16.81 -2.50
C ASN A 160 -6.95 15.80 -3.47
N LEU A 161 -5.64 15.57 -3.38
CA LEU A 161 -4.95 14.57 -4.22
C LEU A 161 -5.33 13.13 -3.87
N THR A 162 -5.77 12.87 -2.66
CA THR A 162 -6.25 11.55 -2.24
C THR A 162 -7.35 11.01 -3.16
N ASP A 163 -8.24 11.90 -3.61
CA ASP A 163 -9.30 11.54 -4.55
C ASP A 163 -8.92 11.82 -6.02
N ALA A 164 -8.17 12.90 -6.26
CA ALA A 164 -7.85 13.35 -7.61
C ALA A 164 -6.90 12.40 -8.36
N VAL A 165 -5.92 11.82 -7.67
CA VAL A 165 -4.96 10.89 -8.28
C VAL A 165 -5.65 9.59 -8.74
N PRO A 166 -6.41 8.88 -7.89
CA PRO A 166 -7.15 7.70 -8.34
C PRO A 166 -8.14 8.02 -9.47
N ALA A 167 -8.86 9.15 -9.38
CA ALA A 167 -9.80 9.56 -10.42
C ALA A 167 -9.11 9.78 -11.78
N ALA A 168 -7.95 10.46 -11.80
CA ALA A 168 -7.20 10.69 -13.01
C ALA A 168 -6.69 9.37 -13.64
N PHE A 169 -6.24 8.42 -12.82
CA PHE A 169 -5.85 7.09 -13.31
C PHE A 169 -7.05 6.26 -13.77
N GLN A 170 -8.22 6.38 -13.15
CA GLN A 170 -9.45 5.75 -13.66
C GLN A 170 -9.81 6.26 -15.06
N GLU A 171 -9.64 7.55 -15.32
CA GLU A 171 -9.85 8.15 -16.64
C GLU A 171 -8.86 7.59 -17.69
N LEU A 172 -7.59 7.35 -17.30
CA LEU A 172 -6.61 6.69 -18.15
C LEU A 172 -7.02 5.24 -18.47
N VAL A 173 -7.40 4.49 -17.44
CA VAL A 173 -7.81 3.07 -17.58
C VAL A 173 -9.03 2.96 -18.47
N ASN A 174 -10.03 3.84 -18.32
CA ASN A 174 -11.23 3.89 -19.15
C ASN A 174 -10.97 4.40 -20.57
N GLY A 175 -9.78 4.91 -20.86
CA GLY A 175 -9.42 5.48 -22.17
C GLY A 175 -10.04 6.84 -22.45
N THR A 176 -10.57 7.53 -21.44
CA THR A 176 -11.16 8.87 -21.60
C THR A 176 -10.14 9.98 -21.57
N LYS A 177 -8.94 9.73 -21.02
CA LYS A 177 -7.80 10.67 -21.04
C LYS A 177 -6.51 10.00 -21.51
N LYS A 178 -5.64 10.80 -22.12
CA LYS A 178 -4.28 10.40 -22.50
C LYS A 178 -3.30 10.59 -21.32
N PRO A 179 -2.13 9.94 -21.32
CA PRO A 179 -1.13 10.08 -20.27
C PRO A 179 -0.77 11.53 -19.91
N ALA A 180 -0.56 12.38 -20.89
CA ALA A 180 -0.24 13.80 -20.67
C ALA A 180 -1.36 14.57 -19.97
N ASP A 181 -2.63 14.27 -20.30
CA ASP A 181 -3.80 14.92 -19.68
C ASP A 181 -3.98 14.46 -18.22
N VAL A 182 -3.61 13.22 -17.89
CA VAL A 182 -3.61 12.71 -16.51
C VAL A 182 -2.65 13.50 -15.64
N LEU A 183 -1.39 13.67 -16.07
CA LEU A 183 -0.40 14.44 -15.31
C LEU A 183 -0.81 15.91 -15.17
N LYS A 184 -1.31 16.51 -16.24
CA LYS A 184 -1.81 17.89 -16.19
C LYS A 184 -2.95 18.05 -15.18
N ASN A 185 -3.90 17.11 -15.17
CA ASN A 185 -5.03 17.16 -14.25
C ASN A 185 -4.56 17.02 -12.78
N ILE A 186 -3.63 16.10 -12.51
CA ILE A 186 -3.07 15.93 -11.16
C ILE A 186 -2.33 17.20 -10.72
N HIS A 187 -1.54 17.81 -11.61
CA HIS A 187 -0.84 19.07 -11.35
C HIS A 187 -1.80 20.20 -11.00
N GLU A 188 -2.81 20.43 -11.83
CA GLU A 188 -3.83 21.48 -11.58
C GLU A 188 -4.55 21.28 -10.24
N LYS A 189 -4.82 20.02 -9.87
CA LYS A 189 -5.41 19.68 -8.57
C LYS A 189 -4.46 19.90 -7.40
N TYR A 190 -3.18 19.59 -7.59
CA TYR A 190 -2.15 19.89 -6.60
C TYR A 190 -2.07 21.38 -6.31
N ASP A 191 -1.96 22.22 -7.34
CA ASP A 191 -1.84 23.67 -7.18
C ASP A 191 -3.06 24.25 -6.43
N THR A 192 -4.26 23.86 -6.84
CA THR A 192 -5.50 24.26 -6.15
C THR A 192 -5.51 23.82 -4.69
N GLY A 193 -5.12 22.58 -4.42
CA GLY A 193 -5.13 22.05 -3.04
C GLY A 193 -4.08 22.69 -2.15
N VAL A 194 -2.94 23.08 -2.68
CA VAL A 194 -1.89 23.81 -1.95
C VAL A 194 -2.33 25.24 -1.65
N GLU A 195 -2.98 25.92 -2.61
CA GLU A 195 -3.56 27.24 -2.41
C GLU A 195 -4.63 27.23 -1.30
N ASP A 196 -5.53 26.26 -1.32
CA ASP A 196 -6.58 26.07 -0.31
C ASP A 196 -6.02 25.84 1.11
N MET A 197 -4.84 25.26 1.21
CA MET A 197 -4.11 25.07 2.48
C MET A 197 -3.35 26.33 2.93
N GLY A 198 -3.34 27.40 2.14
CA GLY A 198 -2.62 28.64 2.43
C GLY A 198 -1.09 28.50 2.34
N VAL A 199 -0.59 27.45 1.70
CA VAL A 199 0.83 27.24 1.44
C VAL A 199 1.19 28.02 0.17
N LYS A 200 2.15 28.95 0.28
CA LYS A 200 2.66 29.64 -0.90
C LYS A 200 3.57 28.69 -1.67
N ASN A 201 3.30 28.49 -2.94
CA ASN A 201 4.24 27.88 -3.87
C ASN A 201 5.36 28.92 -4.13
N ASP A 202 6.50 28.73 -3.46
CA ASP A 202 7.73 29.49 -3.76
C ASP A 202 8.47 28.82 -4.92
#